data_fc3145643ae111d886fba371be5590d2
#
_entry.id   fc3145643ae111d886fba371be5590d2
#
_cell.length_a   1.000
_cell.length_b   1.000
_cell.length_c   1.000
_cell.angle_alpha   90.00
_cell.angle_beta   90.00
_cell.angle_gamma   90.00
#
_symmetry.space_group_name_H-M   'P 1'
#
loop_
_entity.id
_entity.type
_entity.pdbx_description
1 polymer ?
#
loop_
_entity_poly.entity_id
_entity_poly.type
_entity_poly.pdbx_seq_one_letter_code
_entity_poly.pdbx_strand_id
1 'polypeptide(L)'
;MAGPPNHDLYTEYREYLIILAKAQISCDRRGQIDPSDLVQQTLLDAAKDPTILHSRTRPEMMSWLRRILRDNLFDRIRRLKLEAQVVPLEHLFEKTSHGLSSILPGSESGPDARIMRAEEALLVTDLLGKLPDAQAEAIVLKHCEGMSVKEISRHMNKTPAAVGGLLRHGMRKLRELMPQES
;
A
#
# COMPACT_ATOMS: atom_id res chain seq x y z
N MET A 1 -2.69 -34.74 3.68
CA MET A 1 -3.32 -33.77 4.60
C MET A 1 -2.55 -32.48 4.44
N ALA A 2 -3.02 -31.57 3.58
CA ALA A 2 -2.44 -30.24 3.44
C ALA A 2 -3.00 -29.38 4.58
N GLY A 3 -2.13 -28.84 5.44
CA GLY A 3 -2.50 -27.88 6.47
C GLY A 3 -3.03 -26.58 5.86
N PRO A 4 -3.63 -25.67 6.64
CA PRO A 4 -4.31 -24.51 6.11
C PRO A 4 -3.31 -23.54 5.46
N PRO A 5 -3.32 -23.38 4.13
CA PRO A 5 -2.34 -22.55 3.41
C PRO A 5 -2.65 -21.05 3.49
N ASN A 6 -3.66 -20.65 4.27
CA ASN A 6 -4.22 -19.30 4.15
C ASN A 6 -3.64 -18.25 5.10
N HIS A 7 -2.96 -18.62 6.18
CA HIS A 7 -2.54 -17.64 7.19
C HIS A 7 -1.35 -16.79 6.68
N ASP A 8 -0.38 -17.41 6.03
CA ASP A 8 0.81 -16.72 5.55
C ASP A 8 0.50 -15.77 4.39
N LEU A 9 -0.33 -16.19 3.44
CA LEU A 9 -0.77 -15.36 2.32
C LEU A 9 -1.53 -14.11 2.77
N TYR A 10 -2.45 -14.25 3.74
CA TYR A 10 -3.17 -13.09 4.27
C TYR A 10 -2.25 -12.13 5.01
N THR A 11 -1.27 -12.64 5.74
CA THR A 11 -0.28 -11.82 6.44
C THR A 11 0.59 -11.04 5.46
N GLU A 12 1.06 -11.69 4.39
CA GLU A 12 1.87 -11.08 3.33
C GLU A 12 1.16 -9.90 2.64
N TYR A 13 -0.10 -10.09 2.24
CA TYR A 13 -0.86 -9.04 1.55
C TYR A 13 -1.46 -8.00 2.49
N ARG A 14 -1.60 -8.31 3.78
CA ARG A 14 -2.19 -7.40 4.75
C ARG A 14 -1.40 -6.09 4.85
N GLU A 15 -0.09 -6.14 5.02
CA GLU A 15 0.75 -4.96 5.12
C GLU A 15 0.73 -4.13 3.84
N TYR A 16 0.75 -4.78 2.69
CA TYR A 16 0.59 -4.14 1.39
C TYR A 16 -0.74 -3.37 1.28
N LEU A 17 -1.85 -4.01 1.67
CA LEU A 17 -3.16 -3.37 1.64
C LEU A 17 -3.28 -2.23 2.65
N ILE A 18 -2.65 -2.33 3.83
CA ILE A 18 -2.59 -1.26 4.83
C ILE A 18 -1.90 -0.01 4.27
N ILE A 19 -0.77 -0.20 3.58
CA ILE A 19 -0.04 0.91 2.95
C ILE A 19 -0.91 1.59 1.89
N LEU A 20 -1.57 0.80 1.03
CA LEU A 20 -2.49 1.32 0.03
C LEU A 20 -3.65 2.08 0.66
N ALA A 21 -4.30 1.51 1.68
CA ALA A 21 -5.42 2.14 2.37
C ALA A 21 -5.00 3.47 3.02
N LYS A 22 -3.86 3.49 3.73
CA LYS A 22 -3.32 4.71 4.35
C LYS A 22 -3.03 5.80 3.31
N ALA A 23 -2.49 5.45 2.14
CA ALA A 23 -2.20 6.39 1.07
C ALA A 23 -3.49 6.99 0.44
N GLN A 24 -4.58 6.23 0.40
CA GLN A 24 -5.84 6.65 -0.22
C GLN A 24 -6.79 7.40 0.75
N ILE A 25 -6.67 7.13 2.05
CA ILE A 25 -7.50 7.78 3.07
C ILE A 25 -6.77 9.03 3.57
N SER A 26 -7.30 10.22 3.25
CA SER A 26 -6.77 11.49 3.76
C SER A 26 -6.87 11.56 5.29
N CYS A 27 -6.00 12.35 5.92
CA CYS A 27 -5.94 12.51 7.37
C CYS A 27 -7.31 12.89 7.97
N ASP A 28 -8.06 13.79 7.31
CA ASP A 28 -9.38 14.23 7.76
C ASP A 28 -10.43 13.10 7.77
N ARG A 29 -10.24 12.07 6.94
CA ARG A 29 -11.14 10.90 6.84
C ARG A 29 -10.72 9.73 7.73
N ARG A 30 -9.48 9.69 8.21
CA ARG A 30 -8.98 8.62 9.08
C ARG A 30 -9.72 8.54 10.42
N GLY A 31 -10.28 9.63 10.90
CA GLY A 31 -11.18 9.62 12.05
C GLY A 31 -12.51 8.90 11.81
N GLN A 32 -12.88 8.66 10.54
CA GLN A 32 -14.16 8.05 10.14
C GLN A 32 -13.96 6.70 9.41
N ILE A 33 -12.79 6.49 8.79
CA ILE A 33 -12.43 5.25 8.10
C ILE A 33 -11.09 4.77 8.65
N ASP A 34 -11.12 3.68 9.41
CA ASP A 34 -9.90 3.01 9.87
C ASP A 34 -9.31 2.15 8.73
N PRO A 35 -8.05 2.38 8.34
CA PRO A 35 -7.39 1.56 7.32
C PRO A 35 -7.34 0.07 7.67
N SER A 36 -7.18 -0.28 8.96
CA SER A 36 -7.12 -1.67 9.41
C SER A 36 -8.46 -2.38 9.25
N ASP A 37 -9.57 -1.71 9.60
CA ASP A 37 -10.92 -2.24 9.42
C ASP A 37 -11.23 -2.45 7.93
N LEU A 38 -10.83 -1.48 7.08
CA LEU A 38 -11.01 -1.56 5.63
C LEU A 38 -10.26 -2.75 5.04
N VAL A 39 -9.02 -2.97 5.47
CA VAL A 39 -8.19 -4.10 5.02
C VAL A 39 -8.74 -5.42 5.54
N GLN A 40 -9.17 -5.48 6.80
CA GLN A 40 -9.81 -6.68 7.37
C GLN A 40 -11.05 -7.06 6.55
N GLN A 41 -11.94 -6.10 6.25
CA GLN A 41 -13.10 -6.34 5.41
C GLN A 41 -12.69 -6.84 4.01
N THR A 42 -11.65 -6.25 3.42
CA THR A 42 -11.12 -6.66 2.11
C THR A 42 -10.65 -8.11 2.11
N LEU A 43 -9.92 -8.53 3.14
CA LEU A 43 -9.44 -9.90 3.27
C LEU A 43 -10.58 -10.89 3.54
N LEU A 44 -11.59 -10.48 4.32
CA LEU A 44 -12.80 -11.28 4.54
C LEU A 44 -13.60 -11.48 3.24
N ASP A 45 -13.72 -10.44 2.42
CA ASP A 45 -14.41 -10.55 1.13
C ASP A 45 -13.61 -11.43 0.14
N ALA A 46 -12.29 -11.31 0.15
CA ALA A 46 -11.42 -12.20 -0.62
C ALA A 46 -11.53 -13.67 -0.20
N ALA A 47 -11.69 -13.94 1.11
CA ALA A 47 -11.82 -15.28 1.64
C ALA A 47 -13.13 -16.00 1.22
N LYS A 48 -14.13 -15.28 0.74
CA LYS A 48 -15.39 -15.86 0.24
C LYS A 48 -15.21 -16.66 -1.05
N ASP A 49 -14.12 -16.43 -1.78
CA ASP A 49 -13.79 -17.16 -3.00
C ASP A 49 -12.41 -17.85 -2.90
N PRO A 50 -12.32 -18.97 -2.18
CA PRO A 50 -11.07 -19.68 -1.95
C PRO A 50 -10.45 -20.26 -3.23
N THR A 51 -11.22 -20.44 -4.30
CA THR A 51 -10.74 -20.99 -5.57
C THR A 51 -9.81 -20.00 -6.27
N ILE A 52 -10.04 -18.72 -6.10
CA ILE A 52 -9.26 -17.64 -6.68
C ILE A 52 -7.88 -17.53 -6.02
N LEU A 53 -7.78 -17.85 -4.73
CA LEU A 53 -6.54 -17.75 -3.95
C LEU A 53 -5.44 -18.72 -4.45
N HIS A 54 -5.83 -19.87 -4.99
CA HIS A 54 -4.89 -20.90 -5.43
C HIS A 54 -4.55 -20.86 -6.93
N SER A 55 -5.32 -20.11 -7.72
CA SER A 55 -5.18 -20.08 -9.18
C SER A 55 -4.43 -18.86 -9.73
N ARG A 56 -4.15 -17.85 -8.89
CA ARG A 56 -3.58 -16.57 -9.34
C ARG A 56 -2.08 -16.47 -9.07
N THR A 57 -1.38 -15.84 -10.00
CA THR A 57 -0.02 -15.36 -9.78
C THR A 57 -0.02 -14.19 -8.80
N ARG A 58 1.12 -13.87 -8.19
CA ARG A 58 1.25 -12.70 -7.27
C ARG A 58 0.73 -11.39 -7.87
N PRO A 59 1.10 -10.99 -9.10
CA PRO A 59 0.56 -9.77 -9.71
C PRO A 59 -0.96 -9.78 -9.86
N GLU A 60 -1.55 -10.91 -10.24
CA GLU A 60 -2.98 -11.06 -10.37
C GLU A 60 -3.69 -10.98 -9.01
N MET A 61 -3.09 -11.57 -7.98
CA MET A 61 -3.59 -11.49 -6.61
C MET A 61 -3.57 -10.05 -6.10
N MET A 62 -2.45 -9.33 -6.27
CA MET A 62 -2.34 -7.92 -5.88
C MET A 62 -3.36 -7.06 -6.62
N SER A 63 -3.55 -7.27 -7.93
CA SER A 63 -4.52 -6.54 -8.74
C SER A 63 -5.97 -6.79 -8.26
N TRP A 64 -6.29 -8.04 -7.96
CA TRP A 64 -7.61 -8.42 -7.48
C TRP A 64 -7.91 -7.86 -6.07
N LEU A 65 -6.97 -7.98 -5.14
CA LEU A 65 -7.10 -7.43 -3.79
C LEU A 65 -7.23 -5.90 -3.79
N ARG A 66 -6.48 -5.20 -4.65
CA ARG A 66 -6.64 -3.75 -4.85
C ARG A 66 -8.05 -3.38 -5.30
N ARG A 67 -8.62 -4.18 -6.20
CA ARG A 67 -9.99 -3.96 -6.67
C ARG A 67 -11.01 -4.10 -5.53
N ILE A 68 -10.91 -5.15 -4.70
CA ILE A 68 -11.79 -5.33 -3.55
C ILE A 68 -11.60 -4.19 -2.54
N LEU A 69 -10.35 -3.81 -2.23
CA LEU A 69 -10.05 -2.71 -1.31
C LEU A 69 -10.68 -1.39 -1.79
N ARG A 70 -10.56 -1.09 -3.07
CA ARG A 70 -11.17 0.08 -3.70
C ARG A 70 -12.69 0.06 -3.55
N ASP A 71 -13.32 -1.05 -3.89
CA ASP A 71 -14.77 -1.17 -3.86
C ASP A 71 -15.29 -1.00 -2.42
N ASN A 72 -14.62 -1.60 -1.43
CA ASN A 72 -14.92 -1.42 -0.01
C ASN A 72 -14.73 0.03 0.47
N LEU A 73 -13.66 0.71 0.00
CA LEU A 73 -13.44 2.12 0.33
C LEU A 73 -14.55 3.01 -0.23
N PHE A 74 -14.97 2.79 -1.48
CA PHE A 74 -16.08 3.53 -2.08
C PHE A 74 -17.38 3.31 -1.33
N ASP A 75 -17.69 2.08 -0.96
CA ASP A 75 -18.90 1.78 -0.20
C ASP A 75 -18.86 2.43 1.19
N ARG A 76 -17.69 2.47 1.83
CA ARG A 76 -17.53 3.15 3.12
C ARG A 76 -17.73 4.65 2.99
N ILE A 77 -17.12 5.29 1.97
CA ILE A 77 -17.29 6.71 1.68
C ILE A 77 -18.76 7.03 1.39
N ARG A 78 -19.43 6.21 0.57
CA ARG A 78 -20.84 6.38 0.25
C ARG A 78 -21.73 6.29 1.47
N ARG A 79 -21.49 5.35 2.38
CA ARG A 79 -22.23 5.19 3.64
C ARG A 79 -22.05 6.39 4.58
N LEU A 80 -20.87 6.98 4.60
CA LEU A 80 -20.56 8.14 5.41
C LEU A 80 -21.09 9.45 4.79
N LYS A 81 -21.73 9.41 3.61
CA LYS A 81 -22.21 10.58 2.86
C LYS A 81 -21.13 11.66 2.67
N LEU A 82 -19.87 11.23 2.62
CA LEU A 82 -18.77 12.13 2.36
C LEU A 82 -18.78 12.51 0.88
N GLU A 83 -18.79 13.80 0.56
CA GLU A 83 -18.60 14.29 -0.81
C GLU A 83 -17.20 13.87 -1.27
N ALA A 84 -17.17 12.82 -2.05
CA ALA A 84 -15.91 12.39 -2.66
C ALA A 84 -15.65 13.27 -3.89
N GLN A 85 -14.60 14.07 -3.86
CA GLN A 85 -13.92 14.40 -5.10
C GLN A 85 -13.32 13.10 -5.61
N VAL A 86 -14.02 12.49 -6.56
CA VAL A 86 -13.65 11.20 -7.15
C VAL A 86 -12.49 11.44 -8.10
N VAL A 87 -11.29 11.32 -7.57
CA VAL A 87 -10.13 11.00 -8.41
C VAL A 87 -10.30 9.55 -8.85
N PRO A 88 -10.02 9.18 -10.12
CA PRO A 88 -10.10 7.78 -10.56
C PRO A 88 -9.17 6.91 -9.72
N LEU A 89 -9.75 6.18 -8.78
CA LEU A 89 -9.02 5.44 -7.76
C LEU A 89 -8.17 4.30 -8.35
N GLU A 90 -8.59 3.76 -9.48
CA GLU A 90 -7.83 2.73 -10.21
C GLU A 90 -6.42 3.18 -10.54
N HIS A 91 -6.30 4.37 -11.09
CA HIS A 91 -5.00 4.94 -11.46
C HIS A 91 -4.09 5.19 -10.24
N LEU A 92 -4.68 5.58 -9.11
CA LEU A 92 -3.93 5.79 -7.86
C LEU A 92 -3.40 4.48 -7.28
N PHE A 93 -4.21 3.42 -7.22
CA PHE A 93 -3.77 2.12 -6.71
C PHE A 93 -2.68 1.49 -7.58
N GLU A 94 -2.77 1.60 -8.91
CA GLU A 94 -1.72 1.15 -9.81
C GLU A 94 -0.45 1.96 -9.65
N LYS A 95 -0.58 3.28 -9.57
CA LYS A 95 0.55 4.19 -9.36
C LYS A 95 1.30 3.88 -8.06
N THR A 96 0.60 3.67 -6.95
CA THR A 96 1.23 3.30 -5.67
C THR A 96 1.98 1.98 -5.79
N SER A 97 1.41 0.99 -6.45
CA SER A 97 2.04 -0.31 -6.65
C SER A 97 3.32 -0.23 -7.49
N HIS A 98 3.31 0.56 -8.57
CA HIS A 98 4.52 0.82 -9.36
C HIS A 98 5.55 1.63 -8.57
N GLY A 99 5.10 2.60 -7.78
CA GLY A 99 5.96 3.41 -6.94
C GLY A 99 6.67 2.62 -5.84
N LEU A 100 6.02 1.60 -5.27
CA LEU A 100 6.64 0.72 -4.27
C LEU A 100 7.85 -0.01 -4.85
N SER A 101 7.73 -0.61 -6.04
CA SER A 101 8.87 -1.27 -6.68
C SER A 101 10.00 -0.30 -7.05
N SER A 102 9.69 0.95 -7.40
CA SER A 102 10.68 1.96 -7.77
C SER A 102 11.51 2.51 -6.58
N ILE A 103 11.18 2.16 -5.35
CA ILE A 103 11.98 2.52 -4.17
C ILE A 103 13.27 1.71 -4.11
N LEU A 104 13.29 0.51 -4.70
CA LEU A 104 14.49 -0.32 -4.80
C LEU A 104 15.37 0.11 -5.98
N PRO A 105 16.70 0.13 -5.81
CA PRO A 105 17.63 0.31 -6.94
C PRO A 105 17.61 -0.93 -7.85
N GLY A 106 17.58 -0.74 -9.17
CA GLY A 106 17.72 -1.82 -10.15
C GLY A 106 16.42 -2.35 -10.78
N SER A 107 15.27 -1.71 -10.54
CA SER A 107 14.02 -2.09 -11.20
C SER A 107 14.09 -1.90 -12.71
N GLU A 108 14.31 -2.99 -13.45
CA GLU A 108 14.42 -2.99 -14.92
C GLU A 108 13.08 -3.29 -15.61
N SER A 109 12.96 -2.83 -16.87
CA SER A 109 11.76 -3.01 -17.70
C SER A 109 11.91 -4.20 -18.64
N GLY A 110 11.22 -5.30 -18.39
CA GLY A 110 11.22 -6.50 -19.24
C GLY A 110 9.87 -7.22 -19.22
N PRO A 111 9.63 -8.24 -20.08
CA PRO A 111 8.37 -9.00 -20.09
C PRO A 111 8.11 -9.75 -18.77
N ASP A 112 9.15 -10.23 -18.07
CA ASP A 112 9.06 -10.81 -16.73
C ASP A 112 8.94 -9.75 -15.62
N ALA A 113 9.08 -8.49 -15.97
CA ALA A 113 9.07 -7.35 -15.05
C ALA A 113 7.78 -7.21 -14.22
N ARG A 114 6.68 -7.84 -14.61
CA ARG A 114 5.43 -7.81 -13.82
C ARG A 114 5.53 -8.67 -12.56
N ILE A 115 6.12 -9.86 -12.67
CA ILE A 115 6.33 -10.77 -11.53
C ILE A 115 7.37 -10.17 -10.60
N MET A 116 8.54 -9.76 -11.16
CA MET A 116 9.60 -9.11 -10.39
C MET A 116 9.10 -7.87 -9.65
N ARG A 117 8.37 -6.98 -10.33
CA ARG A 117 7.78 -5.78 -9.68
C ARG A 117 6.80 -6.11 -8.57
N ALA A 118 6.05 -7.20 -8.66
CA ALA A 118 5.15 -7.62 -7.60
C ALA A 118 5.93 -8.11 -6.38
N GLU A 119 7.00 -8.88 -6.57
CA GLU A 119 7.88 -9.35 -5.50
C GLU A 119 8.64 -8.20 -4.85
N GLU A 120 9.19 -7.28 -5.64
CA GLU A 120 9.82 -6.05 -5.17
C GLU A 120 8.85 -5.18 -4.36
N ALA A 121 7.62 -5.00 -4.82
CA ALA A 121 6.60 -4.23 -4.10
C ALA A 121 6.25 -4.86 -2.76
N LEU A 122 6.17 -6.19 -2.67
CA LEU A 122 5.95 -6.89 -1.41
C LEU A 122 7.16 -6.78 -0.47
N LEU A 123 8.38 -6.90 -1.00
CA LEU A 123 9.60 -6.70 -0.22
C LEU A 123 9.67 -5.28 0.36
N VAL A 124 9.44 -4.27 -0.47
CA VAL A 124 9.41 -2.87 -0.01
C VAL A 124 8.32 -2.65 1.03
N THR A 125 7.17 -3.28 0.84
CA THR A 125 6.05 -3.22 1.80
C THR A 125 6.46 -3.79 3.16
N ASP A 126 7.12 -4.95 3.17
CA ASP A 126 7.64 -5.56 4.41
C ASP A 126 8.69 -4.66 5.10
N LEU A 127 9.58 -4.05 4.32
CA LEU A 127 10.56 -3.09 4.85
C LEU A 127 9.88 -1.82 5.40
N LEU A 128 8.88 -1.30 4.72
CA LEU A 128 8.09 -0.14 5.17
C LEU A 128 7.31 -0.47 6.45
N GLY A 129 6.81 -1.70 6.59
CA GLY A 129 6.14 -2.17 7.80
C GLY A 129 7.02 -2.19 9.05
N LYS A 130 8.34 -2.21 8.89
CA LYS A 130 9.34 -2.11 9.98
C LYS A 130 9.65 -0.66 10.40
N LEU A 131 9.10 0.32 9.70
CA LEU A 131 9.24 1.74 10.03
C LEU A 131 8.08 2.21 10.92
N PRO A 132 8.29 3.29 11.73
CA PRO A 132 7.16 3.99 12.33
C PRO A 132 6.16 4.44 11.27
N ASP A 133 4.86 4.27 11.54
CA ASP A 133 3.76 4.54 10.61
C ASP A 133 3.88 5.87 9.86
N ALA A 134 4.17 6.96 10.57
CA ALA A 134 4.30 8.28 9.96
C ALA A 134 5.49 8.40 8.99
N GLN A 135 6.55 7.62 9.20
CA GLN A 135 7.70 7.59 8.27
C GLN A 135 7.36 6.81 7.01
N ALA A 136 6.77 5.62 7.17
CA ALA A 136 6.32 4.78 6.06
C ALA A 136 5.31 5.54 5.19
N GLU A 137 4.32 6.18 5.82
CA GLU A 137 3.31 6.98 5.12
C GLU A 137 3.93 8.13 4.32
N ALA A 138 4.82 8.91 4.93
CA ALA A 138 5.49 10.02 4.23
C ALA A 138 6.28 9.53 3.00
N ILE A 139 6.95 8.38 3.11
CA ILE A 139 7.71 7.77 2.00
C ILE A 139 6.76 7.35 0.88
N VAL A 140 5.66 6.66 1.18
CA VAL A 140 4.68 6.23 0.18
C VAL A 140 4.09 7.45 -0.56
N LEU A 141 3.63 8.45 0.18
CA LEU A 141 3.08 9.67 -0.41
C LEU A 141 4.09 10.41 -1.31
N LYS A 142 5.37 10.42 -0.91
CA LYS A 142 6.43 11.09 -1.68
C LYS A 142 6.83 10.31 -2.92
N HIS A 143 7.14 9.02 -2.76
CA HIS A 143 7.80 8.22 -3.81
C HIS A 143 6.80 7.45 -4.67
N CYS A 144 5.68 7.01 -4.09
CA CYS A 144 4.68 6.27 -4.83
C CYS A 144 3.60 7.18 -5.43
N GLU A 145 3.12 8.17 -4.66
CA GLU A 145 2.09 9.10 -5.14
C GLU A 145 2.66 10.36 -5.79
N GLY A 146 3.97 10.59 -5.67
CA GLY A 146 4.65 11.74 -6.26
C GLY A 146 4.27 13.09 -5.65
N MET A 147 3.73 13.09 -4.43
CA MET A 147 3.30 14.31 -3.75
C MET A 147 4.48 15.20 -3.39
N SER A 148 4.27 16.51 -3.49
CA SER A 148 5.20 17.50 -2.94
C SER A 148 5.15 17.50 -1.41
N VAL A 149 6.21 17.96 -0.75
CA VAL A 149 6.27 18.10 0.72
C VAL A 149 5.11 18.96 1.25
N LYS A 150 4.66 19.95 0.48
CA LYS A 150 3.54 20.83 0.85
C LYS A 150 2.20 20.06 0.81
N GLU A 151 2.02 19.17 -0.16
CA GLU A 151 0.81 18.32 -0.25
C GLU A 151 0.80 17.26 0.85
N ILE A 152 1.94 16.60 1.10
CA ILE A 152 2.11 15.66 2.20
C ILE A 152 1.85 16.33 3.55
N SER A 153 2.35 17.56 3.73
CA SER A 153 2.12 18.38 4.93
C SER A 153 0.63 18.57 5.21
N ARG A 154 -0.14 18.92 4.17
CA ARG A 154 -1.61 19.03 4.27
C ARG A 154 -2.29 17.68 4.49
N HIS A 155 -1.87 16.63 3.75
CA HIS A 155 -2.44 15.29 3.86
C HIS A 155 -2.26 14.68 5.24
N MET A 156 -1.06 14.81 5.82
CA MET A 156 -0.72 14.26 7.15
C MET A 156 -1.04 15.20 8.31
N ASN A 157 -1.55 16.41 8.05
CA ASN A 157 -1.75 17.47 9.04
C ASN A 157 -0.49 17.75 9.88
N LYS A 158 0.65 17.92 9.20
CA LYS A 158 1.97 18.18 9.80
C LYS A 158 2.64 19.37 9.14
N THR A 159 3.63 19.98 9.81
CA THR A 159 4.42 21.04 9.20
C THR A 159 5.35 20.50 8.10
N PRO A 160 5.71 21.30 7.07
CA PRO A 160 6.67 20.89 6.05
C PRO A 160 8.03 20.44 6.62
N ALA A 161 8.49 21.07 7.68
CA ALA A 161 9.73 20.70 8.37
C ALA A 161 9.62 19.31 9.01
N ALA A 162 8.48 19.00 9.66
CA ALA A 162 8.21 17.68 10.24
C ALA A 162 8.16 16.59 9.15
N VAL A 163 7.49 16.85 8.02
CA VAL A 163 7.47 15.93 6.87
C VAL A 163 8.88 15.68 6.33
N GLY A 164 9.69 16.75 6.17
CA GLY A 164 11.09 16.61 5.77
C GLY A 164 11.92 15.76 6.74
N GLY A 165 11.67 15.87 8.04
CA GLY A 165 12.25 15.01 9.08
C GLY A 165 11.83 13.55 8.92
N LEU A 166 10.52 13.27 8.75
CA LEU A 166 9.99 11.93 8.55
C LEU A 166 10.59 11.25 7.32
N LEU A 167 10.65 11.94 6.19
CA LEU A 167 11.25 11.43 4.95
C LEU A 167 12.73 11.09 5.15
N ARG A 168 13.51 12.00 5.73
CA ARG A 168 14.96 11.80 5.94
C ARG A 168 15.24 10.62 6.87
N HIS A 169 14.54 10.54 8.01
CA HIS A 169 14.75 9.45 8.97
C HIS A 169 14.23 8.12 8.44
N GLY A 170 13.05 8.11 7.78
CA GLY A 170 12.47 6.92 7.20
C GLY A 170 13.34 6.35 6.08
N MET A 171 13.81 7.18 5.13
CA MET A 171 14.69 6.72 4.04
C MET A 171 16.04 6.21 4.55
N ARG A 172 16.61 6.81 5.59
CA ARG A 172 17.84 6.29 6.23
C ARG A 172 17.59 4.90 6.79
N LYS A 173 16.53 4.74 7.58
CA LYS A 173 16.15 3.46 8.20
C LYS A 173 15.84 2.39 7.16
N LEU A 174 15.16 2.76 6.09
CA LEU A 174 14.86 1.85 4.98
C LEU A 174 16.14 1.30 4.36
N ARG A 175 17.15 2.16 4.07
CA ARG A 175 18.46 1.73 3.55
C ARG A 175 19.21 0.79 4.50
N GLU A 176 19.13 1.02 5.81
CA GLU A 176 19.74 0.14 6.83
C GLU A 176 19.08 -1.26 6.84
N LEU A 177 17.81 -1.35 6.48
CA LEU A 177 17.04 -2.60 6.46
C LEU A 177 17.13 -3.35 5.12
N MET A 178 17.59 -2.69 4.06
CA MET A 178 17.76 -3.33 2.75
C MET A 178 18.91 -4.35 2.80
N PRO A 179 18.74 -5.52 2.14
CA PRO A 179 19.86 -6.44 1.97
C PRO A 179 21.02 -5.73 1.29
N GLN A 180 22.21 -5.83 1.86
CA GLN A 180 23.44 -5.38 1.18
C GLN A 180 23.72 -6.39 0.07
N GLU A 181 23.63 -5.98 -1.18
CA GLU A 181 24.15 -6.81 -2.29
C GLU A 181 25.66 -6.97 -2.10
N SER A 182 26.07 -8.21 -1.85
CA SER A 182 27.48 -8.59 -1.76
C SER A 182 28.01 -8.97 -3.14
#